data_e615b16722eae4288e7c0e73df46e531
#
_entry.id   e615b16722eae4288e7c0e73df46e531
#
_cell.length_a   1.000
_cell.length_b   1.000
_cell.length_c   1.000
_cell.angle_alpha   90.00
_cell.angle_beta   90.00
_cell.angle_gamma   90.00
#
_symmetry.space_group_name_H-M   'P 1'
#
loop_
_entity.id
_entity.type
_entity.pdbx_description
1 polymer ?
#
loop_
_entity_poly.entity_id
_entity_poly.type
_entity_poly.pdbx_seq_one_letter_code
_entity_poly.pdbx_strand_id
1 'polypeptide(L)'
;AARRVRDVQDRLEAIVRAYVLPAFTSGSDLAGGGTRFTRLRAIMSAEGNEVVRKIIAQTFDDTSHAFIDAIHDSLPHIPRTDLVWRGHFLLGALYYTLVTPERVSRLSRGSAEGTDAGHAIEELVRATVAALQAPPLDPAISAPRRAPGFTPGRALT
;
A
#
# COMPACT_ATOMS: atom_id res chain seq x y z
N ALA A 1 25.26 3.80 16.17
CA ALA A 1 24.40 2.87 15.40
C ALA A 1 22.95 2.93 15.89
N ALA A 2 22.63 2.64 17.16
CA ALA A 2 21.27 2.55 17.70
C ALA A 2 20.44 3.85 17.57
N ARG A 3 21.03 5.04 17.73
CA ARG A 3 20.37 6.33 17.54
C ARG A 3 19.93 6.51 16.08
N ARG A 4 20.83 6.24 15.12
CA ARG A 4 20.53 6.35 13.68
C ARG A 4 19.42 5.40 13.24
N VAL A 5 19.35 4.21 13.81
CA VAL A 5 18.27 3.24 13.53
C VAL A 5 16.92 3.78 14.01
N ARG A 6 16.86 4.37 15.20
CA ARG A 6 15.65 5.02 15.74
C ARG A 6 15.22 6.21 14.89
N ASP A 7 16.15 7.06 14.50
CA ASP A 7 15.86 8.24 13.66
C ASP A 7 15.23 7.82 12.30
N VAL A 8 15.68 6.71 11.70
CA VAL A 8 15.09 6.17 10.46
C VAL A 8 13.71 5.57 10.72
N GLN A 9 13.55 4.82 11.81
CA GLN A 9 12.27 4.25 12.22
C GLN A 9 11.22 5.35 12.41
N ASP A 10 11.51 6.35 13.22
CA ASP A 10 10.61 7.47 13.52
C ASP A 10 10.23 8.25 12.25
N ARG A 11 11.19 8.42 11.33
CA ARG A 11 10.94 9.06 10.04
C ARG A 11 10.01 8.24 9.15
N LEU A 12 10.22 6.94 9.06
CA LEU A 12 9.34 6.05 8.28
C LEU A 12 7.92 6.02 8.85
N GLU A 13 7.78 5.94 10.18
CA GLU A 13 6.48 6.00 10.84
C GLU A 13 5.75 7.31 10.53
N ALA A 14 6.45 8.46 10.57
CA ALA A 14 5.88 9.75 10.23
C ALA A 14 5.41 9.82 8.76
N ILE A 15 6.22 9.31 7.82
CA ILE A 15 5.89 9.27 6.39
C ILE A 15 4.66 8.39 6.15
N VAL A 16 4.66 7.16 6.68
CA VAL A 16 3.55 6.22 6.50
C VAL A 16 2.28 6.76 7.14
N ARG A 17 2.37 7.32 8.34
CA ARG A 17 1.24 7.93 9.05
C ARG A 17 0.64 9.10 8.26
N ALA A 18 1.46 9.98 7.72
CA ALA A 18 1.01 11.10 6.90
C ALA A 18 0.28 10.65 5.64
N TYR A 19 0.67 9.51 5.06
CA TYR A 19 0.02 8.92 3.89
C TYR A 19 -1.31 8.23 4.22
N VAL A 20 -1.37 7.53 5.36
CA VAL A 20 -2.54 6.72 5.77
C VAL A 20 -3.64 7.55 6.42
N LEU A 21 -3.27 8.50 7.28
CA LEU A 21 -4.20 9.24 8.15
C LEU A 21 -5.36 9.92 7.40
N PRO A 22 -5.15 10.59 6.25
CA PRO A 22 -6.23 11.24 5.52
C PRO A 22 -7.37 10.28 5.08
N ALA A 23 -7.06 9.00 4.92
CA ALA A 23 -8.06 8.01 4.52
C ALA A 23 -9.04 7.65 5.65
N PHE A 24 -8.67 7.89 6.92
CA PHE A 24 -9.51 7.62 8.09
C PHE A 24 -10.21 8.85 8.64
N THR A 25 -9.91 10.04 8.14
CA THR A 25 -10.58 11.26 8.59
C THR A 25 -12.03 11.29 8.13
N SER A 26 -12.96 11.67 9.03
CA SER A 26 -14.38 11.82 8.69
C SER A 26 -14.58 13.03 7.80
N GLY A 27 -15.23 12.82 6.66
CA GLY A 27 -15.37 13.73 5.56
C GLY A 27 -16.07 15.06 5.77
N SER A 28 -15.61 15.91 6.67
CA SER A 28 -15.91 17.33 6.65
C SER A 28 -14.81 18.17 6.00
N ASP A 29 -13.63 17.59 5.74
CA ASP A 29 -12.54 18.27 5.08
C ASP A 29 -12.55 17.97 3.58
N LEU A 30 -12.99 18.94 2.79
CA LEU A 30 -13.13 18.88 1.35
C LEU A 30 -11.83 18.60 0.58
N ALA A 31 -10.68 18.77 1.22
CA ALA A 31 -9.38 18.66 0.59
C ALA A 31 -8.83 17.22 0.48
N GLY A 32 -9.27 16.28 1.34
CA GLY A 32 -8.74 14.91 1.38
C GLY A 32 -9.74 13.79 1.12
N GLY A 33 -11.04 14.10 0.99
CA GLY A 33 -12.10 13.16 0.65
C GLY A 33 -12.53 12.19 1.75
N GLY A 34 -11.77 12.04 2.83
CA GLY A 34 -12.12 11.23 3.99
C GLY A 34 -12.42 9.74 3.72
N THR A 35 -12.90 9.04 4.73
CA THR A 35 -13.18 7.59 4.69
C THR A 35 -14.15 7.20 3.58
N ARG A 36 -15.23 7.97 3.38
CA ARG A 36 -16.23 7.67 2.33
C ARG A 36 -15.65 7.74 0.94
N PHE A 37 -14.85 8.77 0.67
CA PHE A 37 -14.19 8.94 -0.62
C PHE A 37 -13.15 7.85 -0.87
N THR A 38 -12.36 7.50 0.14
CA THR A 38 -11.34 6.45 0.02
C THR A 38 -11.98 5.07 -0.21
N ARG A 39 -13.11 4.78 0.45
CA ARG A 39 -13.89 3.56 0.18
C ARG A 39 -14.43 3.53 -1.25
N LEU A 40 -15.02 4.63 -1.72
CA LEU A 40 -15.49 4.73 -3.09
C LEU A 40 -14.36 4.52 -4.09
N ARG A 41 -13.21 5.17 -3.88
CA ARG A 41 -12.01 5.01 -4.72
C ARG A 41 -11.53 3.56 -4.74
N ALA A 42 -11.53 2.87 -3.60
CA ALA A 42 -11.14 1.47 -3.52
C ALA A 42 -12.05 0.56 -4.36
N ILE A 43 -13.36 0.75 -4.27
CA ILE A 43 -14.36 0.00 -5.05
C ILE A 43 -14.17 0.28 -6.55
N MET A 44 -14.09 1.55 -6.94
CA MET A 44 -13.90 1.97 -8.32
C MET A 44 -12.59 1.44 -8.92
N SER A 45 -11.51 1.39 -8.13
CA SER A 45 -10.24 0.81 -8.57
C SER A 45 -10.33 -0.70 -8.84
N ALA A 46 -11.17 -1.41 -8.08
CA ALA A 46 -11.37 -2.85 -8.22
C ALA A 46 -12.26 -3.22 -9.43
N GLU A 47 -13.19 -2.34 -9.83
CA GLU A 47 -14.12 -2.59 -10.94
C GLU A 47 -13.45 -2.66 -12.32
N GLY A 48 -12.21 -2.22 -12.45
CA GLY A 48 -11.43 -2.38 -13.67
C GLY A 48 -11.81 -1.43 -14.82
N ASN A 49 -12.67 -0.43 -14.60
CA ASN A 49 -13.02 0.57 -15.61
C ASN A 49 -11.79 1.42 -15.99
N GLU A 50 -11.43 1.42 -17.27
CA GLU A 50 -10.22 2.11 -17.76
C GLU A 50 -10.28 3.63 -17.58
N VAL A 51 -11.44 4.26 -17.81
CA VAL A 51 -11.63 5.70 -17.62
C VAL A 51 -11.43 6.08 -16.15
N VAL A 52 -12.00 5.30 -15.25
CA VAL A 52 -11.87 5.51 -13.80
C VAL A 52 -10.41 5.34 -13.36
N ARG A 53 -9.73 4.29 -13.84
CA ARG A 53 -8.31 4.08 -13.54
C ARG A 53 -7.45 5.26 -13.98
N LYS A 54 -7.71 5.80 -15.18
CA LYS A 54 -7.00 6.98 -15.70
C LYS A 54 -7.22 8.21 -14.83
N ILE A 55 -8.44 8.46 -14.40
CA ILE A 55 -8.77 9.59 -13.50
C ILE A 55 -8.06 9.42 -12.16
N ILE A 56 -8.10 8.23 -11.58
CA ILE A 56 -7.43 7.94 -10.30
C ILE A 56 -5.91 8.14 -10.45
N ALA A 57 -5.29 7.62 -11.50
CA ALA A 57 -3.87 7.81 -11.77
C ALA A 57 -3.51 9.30 -11.87
N GLN A 58 -4.21 10.06 -12.71
CA GLN A 58 -3.98 11.50 -12.87
C GLN A 58 -4.13 12.30 -11.56
N THR A 59 -4.95 11.81 -10.63
CA THR A 59 -5.22 12.53 -9.38
C THR A 59 -4.24 12.15 -8.27
N PHE A 60 -3.74 10.91 -8.24
CA PHE A 60 -3.04 10.37 -7.07
C PHE A 60 -1.61 9.88 -7.34
N ASP A 61 -1.18 9.75 -8.60
CA ASP A 61 0.16 9.23 -8.89
C ASP A 61 1.26 10.17 -8.37
N ASP A 62 1.08 11.48 -8.45
CA ASP A 62 2.06 12.44 -7.93
C ASP A 62 2.24 12.28 -6.41
N THR A 63 1.15 12.11 -5.66
CA THR A 63 1.21 11.85 -4.21
C THR A 63 1.88 10.50 -3.93
N SER A 64 1.59 9.49 -4.73
CA SER A 64 2.20 8.16 -4.59
C SER A 64 3.69 8.19 -4.91
N HIS A 65 4.10 8.93 -5.95
CA HIS A 65 5.50 9.14 -6.27
C HIS A 65 6.24 9.85 -5.14
N ALA A 66 5.69 10.96 -4.63
CA ALA A 66 6.27 11.68 -3.50
C ALA A 66 6.43 10.79 -2.25
N PHE A 67 5.45 9.93 -1.97
CA PHE A 67 5.50 8.96 -0.89
C PHE A 67 6.66 7.96 -1.10
N ILE A 68 6.79 7.36 -2.28
CA ILE A 68 7.87 6.41 -2.60
C ILE A 68 9.24 7.10 -2.54
N ASP A 69 9.35 8.35 -3.02
CA ASP A 69 10.59 9.12 -2.97
C ASP A 69 11.03 9.38 -1.52
N ALA A 70 10.12 9.82 -0.66
CA ALA A 70 10.42 10.06 0.75
C ALA A 70 10.87 8.79 1.50
N ILE A 71 10.29 7.64 1.17
CA ILE A 71 10.72 6.35 1.71
C ILE A 71 12.10 5.98 1.18
N HIS A 72 12.34 6.11 -0.11
CA HIS A 72 13.62 5.77 -0.74
C HIS A 72 14.76 6.63 -0.19
N ASP A 73 14.53 7.91 0.07
CA ASP A 73 15.48 8.79 0.73
C ASP A 73 15.84 8.33 2.16
N SER A 74 14.91 7.65 2.81
CA SER A 74 15.11 7.10 4.16
C SER A 74 15.78 5.72 4.13
N LEU A 75 15.62 4.98 3.03
CA LEU A 75 16.10 3.60 2.82
C LEU A 75 16.84 3.46 1.47
N PRO A 76 17.93 4.22 1.24
CA PRO A 76 18.61 4.25 -0.07
C PRO A 76 19.26 2.91 -0.46
N HIS A 77 19.38 1.98 0.48
CA HIS A 77 19.92 0.63 0.25
C HIS A 77 18.87 -0.37 -0.23
N ILE A 78 17.59 -0.01 -0.18
CA ILE A 78 16.50 -0.85 -0.70
C ILE A 78 16.19 -0.43 -2.14
N PRO A 79 16.14 -1.37 -3.10
CA PRO A 79 15.78 -1.06 -4.47
C PRO A 79 14.41 -0.36 -4.55
N ARG A 80 14.31 0.71 -5.36
CA ARG A 80 13.06 1.44 -5.56
C ARG A 80 11.91 0.55 -6.00
N THR A 81 12.18 -0.47 -6.81
CA THR A 81 11.20 -1.46 -7.24
C THR A 81 10.55 -2.20 -6.08
N ASP A 82 11.33 -2.58 -5.07
CA ASP A 82 10.83 -3.26 -3.88
C ASP A 82 9.95 -2.31 -3.06
N LEU A 83 10.36 -1.05 -2.94
CA LEU A 83 9.57 -0.03 -2.22
C LEU A 83 8.23 0.25 -2.92
N VAL A 84 8.19 0.24 -4.25
CA VAL A 84 6.94 0.37 -5.02
C VAL A 84 5.99 -0.79 -4.71
N TRP A 85 6.48 -2.04 -4.70
CA TRP A 85 5.66 -3.19 -4.32
C TRP A 85 5.15 -3.10 -2.89
N ARG A 86 6.00 -2.71 -1.94
CA ARG A 86 5.64 -2.56 -0.53
C ARG A 86 4.61 -1.44 -0.33
N GLY A 87 4.75 -0.31 -1.04
CA GLY A 87 3.76 0.76 -1.07
C GLY A 87 2.43 0.32 -1.69
N HIS A 88 2.48 -0.49 -2.73
CA HIS A 88 1.28 -1.09 -3.32
C HIS A 88 0.54 -2.02 -2.34
N PHE A 89 1.28 -2.82 -1.56
CA PHE A 89 0.68 -3.67 -0.52
C PHE A 89 0.07 -2.85 0.60
N LEU A 90 0.70 -1.73 1.02
CA LEU A 90 0.09 -0.79 1.96
C LEU A 90 -1.25 -0.28 1.43
N LEU A 91 -1.30 0.16 0.17
CA LEU A 91 -2.53 0.69 -0.44
C LEU A 91 -3.63 -0.37 -0.47
N GLY A 92 -3.30 -1.62 -0.81
CA GLY A 92 -4.22 -2.74 -0.76
C GLY A 92 -4.73 -3.01 0.66
N ALA A 93 -3.85 -3.03 1.66
CA ALA A 93 -4.22 -3.22 3.06
C ALA A 93 -5.13 -2.09 3.56
N LEU A 94 -4.79 -0.82 3.25
CA LEU A 94 -5.60 0.35 3.58
C LEU A 94 -7.01 0.25 2.99
N TYR A 95 -7.12 -0.02 1.69
CA TYR A 95 -8.40 -0.15 1.02
C TYR A 95 -9.25 -1.27 1.60
N TYR A 96 -8.66 -2.43 1.81
CA TYR A 96 -9.37 -3.58 2.33
C TYR A 96 -9.86 -3.34 3.76
N THR A 97 -9.06 -2.68 4.59
CA THR A 97 -9.46 -2.28 5.96
C THR A 97 -10.68 -1.38 5.95
N LEU A 98 -10.74 -0.42 5.03
CA LEU A 98 -11.85 0.54 4.95
C LEU A 98 -13.12 -0.05 4.31
N VAL A 99 -12.98 -1.01 3.38
CA VAL A 99 -14.11 -1.59 2.66
C VAL A 99 -14.80 -2.69 3.47
N THR A 100 -14.04 -3.49 4.21
CA THR A 100 -14.53 -4.66 4.94
C THR A 100 -14.08 -4.70 6.41
N PRO A 101 -14.30 -3.64 7.21
CA PRO A 101 -13.80 -3.57 8.58
C PRO A 101 -14.38 -4.69 9.47
N GLU A 102 -15.64 -5.10 9.24
CA GLU A 102 -16.32 -6.17 9.98
C GLU A 102 -15.62 -7.54 9.89
N ARG A 103 -14.77 -7.72 8.88
CA ARG A 103 -14.00 -8.95 8.72
C ARG A 103 -13.02 -9.15 9.88
N VAL A 104 -12.41 -8.08 10.39
CA VAL A 104 -11.49 -8.14 11.52
C VAL A 104 -12.21 -8.64 12.76
N SER A 105 -13.37 -8.06 13.10
CA SER A 105 -14.19 -8.48 14.26
C SER A 105 -14.62 -9.94 14.12
N ARG A 106 -15.01 -10.37 12.91
CA ARG A 106 -15.42 -11.76 12.66
C ARG A 106 -14.27 -12.75 12.80
N LEU A 107 -13.10 -12.47 12.21
CA LEU A 107 -11.93 -13.37 12.25
C LEU A 107 -11.31 -13.45 13.65
N SER A 108 -11.35 -12.37 14.40
CA SER A 108 -10.89 -12.31 15.78
C SER A 108 -11.89 -12.90 16.79
N ARG A 109 -13.06 -13.35 16.32
CA ARG A 109 -14.17 -13.81 17.17
C ARG A 109 -14.61 -12.75 18.20
N GLY A 110 -14.55 -11.47 17.79
CA GLY A 110 -14.93 -10.34 18.62
C GLY A 110 -13.85 -9.83 19.58
N SER A 111 -12.62 -10.38 19.54
CA SER A 111 -11.51 -9.88 20.37
C SER A 111 -10.85 -8.61 19.82
N ALA A 112 -11.09 -8.27 18.56
CA ALA A 112 -10.68 -7.02 17.94
C ALA A 112 -11.87 -6.37 17.24
N GLU A 113 -11.95 -5.03 17.32
CA GLU A 113 -13.01 -4.25 16.68
C GLU A 113 -12.49 -3.65 15.36
N GLY A 114 -13.05 -4.12 14.25
CA GLY A 114 -12.59 -3.71 12.91
C GLY A 114 -12.92 -2.26 12.54
N THR A 115 -13.86 -1.64 13.26
CA THR A 115 -14.23 -0.22 13.09
C THR A 115 -13.40 0.73 13.95
N ASP A 116 -12.51 0.20 14.80
CA ASP A 116 -11.54 1.02 15.55
C ASP A 116 -10.47 1.59 14.61
N ALA A 117 -10.73 2.80 14.14
CA ALA A 117 -9.82 3.50 13.23
C ALA A 117 -8.44 3.78 13.86
N GLY A 118 -8.41 4.06 15.18
CA GLY A 118 -7.16 4.30 15.88
C GLY A 118 -6.26 3.07 15.87
N HIS A 119 -6.81 1.93 16.25
CA HIS A 119 -6.10 0.66 16.22
C HIS A 119 -5.68 0.26 14.79
N ALA A 120 -6.58 0.43 13.81
CA ALA A 120 -6.27 0.12 12.41
C ALA A 120 -5.11 0.96 11.87
N ILE A 121 -5.05 2.26 12.18
CA ILE A 121 -3.95 3.13 11.78
C ILE A 121 -2.62 2.65 12.39
N GLU A 122 -2.60 2.37 13.69
CA GLU A 122 -1.37 1.91 14.37
C GLU A 122 -0.85 0.59 13.79
N GLU A 123 -1.72 -0.38 13.54
CA GLU A 123 -1.34 -1.66 12.94
C GLU A 123 -0.87 -1.50 11.48
N LEU A 124 -1.54 -0.66 10.66
CA LEU A 124 -1.09 -0.35 9.31
C LEU A 124 0.30 0.29 9.31
N VAL A 125 0.54 1.26 10.18
CA VAL A 125 1.84 1.93 10.29
C VAL A 125 2.92 0.93 10.68
N ARG A 126 2.71 0.16 11.76
CA ARG A 126 3.68 -0.83 12.26
C ARG A 126 4.01 -1.89 11.21
N ALA A 127 2.98 -2.51 10.63
CA ALA A 127 3.16 -3.54 9.62
C ALA A 127 3.87 -3.01 8.36
N THR A 128 3.51 -1.81 7.91
CA THR A 128 4.13 -1.18 6.76
C THR A 128 5.58 -0.85 7.00
N VAL A 129 5.92 -0.22 8.14
CA VAL A 129 7.30 0.12 8.46
C VAL A 129 8.18 -1.13 8.56
N ALA A 130 7.68 -2.20 9.17
CA ALA A 130 8.37 -3.49 9.21
C ALA A 130 8.58 -4.05 7.78
N ALA A 131 7.56 -3.99 6.92
CA ALA A 131 7.67 -4.43 5.53
C ALA A 131 8.67 -3.57 4.72
N LEU A 132 8.67 -2.24 4.91
CA LEU A 132 9.59 -1.33 4.23
C LEU A 132 11.05 -1.61 4.58
N GLN A 133 11.33 -2.01 5.81
CA GLN A 133 12.67 -2.33 6.30
C GLN A 133 13.13 -3.77 6.02
N ALA A 134 12.24 -4.62 5.48
CA ALA A 134 12.61 -5.98 5.11
C ALA A 134 13.78 -5.97 4.11
N PRO A 135 14.70 -6.96 4.14
CA PRO A 135 15.77 -7.06 3.15
C PRO A 135 15.24 -7.04 1.71
N PRO A 136 16.03 -6.59 0.73
CA PRO A 136 15.68 -6.75 -0.67
C PRO A 136 15.43 -8.21 -1.03
N LEU A 137 14.59 -8.44 -2.04
CA LEU A 137 14.44 -9.78 -2.59
C LEU A 137 15.75 -10.24 -3.23
N ASP A 138 16.04 -11.53 -3.09
CA ASP A 138 17.16 -12.15 -3.78
C ASP A 138 16.99 -11.95 -5.30
N PRO A 139 18.01 -11.42 -6.01
CA PRO A 139 17.95 -11.25 -7.45
C PRO A 139 17.58 -12.53 -8.22
N ALA A 140 17.91 -13.70 -7.69
CA ALA A 140 17.53 -14.98 -8.27
C ALA A 140 16.00 -15.23 -8.24
N ILE A 141 15.29 -14.61 -7.28
CA ILE A 141 13.83 -14.67 -7.17
C ILE A 141 13.18 -13.60 -8.05
N SER A 142 13.83 -12.43 -8.19
CA SER A 142 13.33 -11.29 -8.96
C SER A 142 13.50 -11.46 -10.47
N ALA A 143 14.34 -12.40 -10.93
CA ALA A 143 14.51 -12.66 -12.35
C ALA A 143 13.19 -13.17 -12.96
N PRO A 144 12.68 -12.57 -14.05
CA PRO A 144 11.48 -13.08 -14.70
C PRO A 144 11.71 -14.52 -15.08
N ARG A 145 10.95 -15.44 -14.48
CA ARG A 145 10.94 -16.85 -14.92
C ARG A 145 10.54 -16.82 -16.39
N ARG A 146 11.46 -17.21 -17.29
CA ARG A 146 11.09 -17.48 -18.68
C ARG A 146 9.89 -18.40 -18.65
N ALA A 147 8.76 -17.94 -19.17
CA ALA A 147 7.61 -18.80 -19.38
C ALA A 147 8.08 -20.04 -20.13
N PRO A 148 7.72 -21.27 -19.70
CA PRO A 148 8.02 -22.46 -20.46
C PRO A 148 7.50 -22.22 -21.88
N GLY A 149 8.37 -22.37 -22.88
CA GLY A 149 8.15 -21.93 -24.25
C GLY A 149 6.81 -22.43 -24.77
N PHE A 150 5.92 -21.52 -25.09
CA PHE A 150 4.78 -21.76 -25.96
C PHE A 150 5.37 -22.05 -27.35
N THR A 151 5.48 -23.32 -27.72
CA THR A 151 5.77 -23.73 -29.08
C THR A 151 4.46 -23.62 -29.87
N PRO A 152 4.34 -22.66 -30.82
CA PRO A 152 3.14 -22.60 -31.65
C PRO A 152 3.05 -23.90 -32.43
N GLY A 153 1.94 -24.60 -32.21
CA GLY A 153 1.64 -25.84 -32.91
C GLY A 153 1.78 -25.65 -34.42
N ARG A 154 2.50 -26.58 -35.04
CA ARG A 154 2.66 -26.72 -36.48
C ARG A 154 1.27 -26.73 -37.13
N ALA A 155 1.00 -25.74 -37.99
CA ALA A 155 -0.20 -25.77 -38.83
C ALA A 155 -0.19 -27.06 -39.65
N LEU A 156 -1.24 -27.84 -39.49
CA LEU A 156 -1.51 -28.98 -40.37
C LEU A 156 -2.01 -28.39 -41.70
N THR A 157 -1.25 -28.58 -42.73
CA THR A 157 -1.63 -28.41 -44.15
C THR A 157 -2.62 -29.51 -44.56
#